data_d152fd3dcf308860643b35f127a6d391
#
_entry.id   d152fd3dcf308860643b35f127a6d391
#
_cell.length_a   1.000
_cell.length_b   1.000
_cell.length_c   1.000
_cell.angle_alpha   90.00
_cell.angle_beta   90.00
_cell.angle_gamma   90.00
#
_symmetry.space_group_name_H-M   'P 1'
#
loop_
_entity.id
_entity.type
_entity.pdbx_description
1 polymer ?
#
loop_
_entity_poly.entity_id
_entity_poly.type
_entity_poly.pdbx_seq_one_letter_code
_entity_poly.pdbx_strand_id
1 'polypeptide(L)'
;MLRLARKRRLVRAGKLERAGHGLYALAGAQASAQRSLAEVALRAPRGVICLISALRVHEVGTQSPFQVWLALPPGTTPPRMVYPPLRIVRMSGTSLTEGVERIRIDGIEVPVFNTAKTIADCFKFRNKIGLEVALEALREGWRERKATKVTMRALWRYAKVNRVGNVMRPYLEGMV
;
A
#
# COMPACT_ATOMS: atom_id res chain seq x y z
N MET A 1 17.71 17.46 1.03
CA MET A 1 16.68 17.84 0.05
C MET A 1 17.22 18.91 -0.90
N LEU A 2 17.30 18.63 -2.22
CA LEU A 2 17.84 19.60 -3.19
C LEU A 2 16.87 20.77 -3.36
N ARG A 3 17.38 22.03 -3.35
CA ARG A 3 16.58 23.23 -3.59
C ARG A 3 15.99 23.20 -5.01
N LEU A 4 14.78 23.73 -5.18
CA LEU A 4 14.00 23.70 -6.45
C LEU A 4 14.78 24.24 -7.66
N ALA A 5 15.55 25.31 -7.46
CA ALA A 5 16.40 25.90 -8.48
C ALA A 5 17.50 24.93 -8.98
N ARG A 6 18.11 24.13 -8.07
CA ARG A 6 19.12 23.14 -8.42
C ARG A 6 18.50 21.98 -9.23
N LYS A 7 17.27 21.55 -8.88
CA LYS A 7 16.54 20.54 -9.64
C LYS A 7 16.24 21.00 -11.06
N ARG A 8 15.75 22.23 -11.24
CA ARG A 8 15.49 22.82 -12.58
C ARG A 8 16.75 22.89 -13.43
N ARG A 9 17.89 23.27 -12.84
CA ARG A 9 19.20 23.32 -13.55
C ARG A 9 19.63 21.93 -14.01
N LEU A 10 19.46 20.91 -13.18
CA LEU A 10 19.82 19.53 -13.52
C LEU A 10 18.90 18.94 -14.60
N VAL A 11 17.62 19.33 -14.62
CA VAL A 11 16.69 18.96 -15.70
C VAL A 11 17.12 19.60 -17.02
N ARG A 12 17.44 20.90 -17.02
CA ARG A 12 17.94 21.60 -18.22
C ARG A 12 19.24 21.03 -18.73
N ALA A 13 20.09 20.53 -17.82
CA ALA A 13 21.37 19.88 -18.17
C ALA A 13 21.19 18.41 -18.61
N GLY A 14 19.96 17.91 -18.76
CA GLY A 14 19.71 16.51 -19.16
C GLY A 14 20.13 15.45 -18.13
N LYS A 15 20.50 15.84 -16.91
CA LYS A 15 20.93 14.93 -15.84
C LYS A 15 19.75 14.40 -15.01
N LEU A 16 18.65 15.13 -14.98
CA LEU A 16 17.39 14.73 -14.37
C LEU A 16 16.25 14.89 -15.35
N GLU A 17 15.30 14.01 -15.29
CA GLU A 17 14.00 14.14 -15.96
C GLU A 17 12.87 14.27 -14.93
N ARG A 18 11.80 14.95 -15.31
CA ARG A 18 10.65 15.10 -14.44
C ARG A 18 9.78 13.84 -14.57
N ALA A 19 9.85 13.00 -13.57
CA ALA A 19 9.15 11.71 -13.52
C ALA A 19 7.69 11.80 -13.05
N GLY A 20 7.32 12.93 -12.43
CA GLY A 20 5.98 13.21 -11.94
C GLY A 20 5.94 14.56 -11.24
N HIS A 21 4.79 14.92 -10.62
CA HIS A 21 4.68 16.15 -9.85
C HIS A 21 5.52 16.11 -8.58
N GLY A 22 6.61 16.86 -8.58
CA GLY A 22 7.58 16.87 -7.47
C GLY A 22 8.61 15.74 -7.50
N LEU A 23 8.46 14.76 -8.41
CA LEU A 23 9.39 13.65 -8.63
C LEU A 23 10.36 13.96 -9.76
N TYR A 24 11.63 13.67 -9.49
CA TYR A 24 12.72 13.78 -10.46
C TYR A 24 13.53 12.49 -10.43
N ALA A 25 13.77 11.90 -11.58
CA ALA A 25 14.63 10.73 -11.75
C ALA A 25 15.92 11.12 -12.47
N LEU A 26 16.95 10.30 -12.37
CA LEU A 26 18.11 10.42 -13.25
C LEU A 26 17.66 10.16 -14.68
N ALA A 27 18.15 10.96 -15.62
CA ALA A 27 17.83 10.78 -17.02
C ALA A 27 18.26 9.38 -17.48
N GLY A 28 17.33 8.66 -18.14
CA GLY A 28 17.56 7.28 -18.57
C GLY A 28 17.33 6.20 -17.50
N ALA A 29 16.99 6.56 -16.26
CA ALA A 29 16.60 5.57 -15.25
C ALA A 29 15.22 4.98 -15.60
N GLN A 30 15.13 3.66 -15.66
CA GLN A 30 13.82 2.99 -15.83
C GLN A 30 12.94 3.28 -14.62
N ALA A 31 11.73 3.76 -14.89
CA ALA A 31 10.73 3.97 -13.85
C ALA A 31 10.27 2.62 -13.30
N SER A 32 10.20 2.50 -11.97
CA SER A 32 9.60 1.31 -11.40
C SER A 32 8.11 1.21 -11.75
N ALA A 33 7.60 -0.02 -11.88
CA ALA A 33 6.16 -0.26 -12.07
C ALA A 33 5.30 0.29 -10.91
N GLN A 34 5.95 0.64 -9.80
CA GLN A 34 5.32 1.16 -8.58
C GLN A 34 5.53 2.67 -8.39
N ARG A 35 6.06 3.40 -9.39
CA ARG A 35 6.30 4.86 -9.31
C ARG A 35 5.07 5.66 -8.86
N SER A 36 3.89 5.25 -9.30
CA SER A 36 2.63 5.88 -8.89
C SER A 36 2.41 5.88 -7.37
N LEU A 37 2.88 4.85 -6.66
CA LEU A 37 2.80 4.77 -5.21
C LEU A 37 3.70 5.80 -4.53
N ALA A 38 4.91 6.00 -5.07
CA ALA A 38 5.84 7.03 -4.58
C ALA A 38 5.27 8.45 -4.76
N GLU A 39 4.62 8.71 -5.91
CA GLU A 39 3.95 9.98 -6.16
C GLU A 39 2.80 10.22 -5.18
N VAL A 40 1.99 9.20 -4.92
CA VAL A 40 0.90 9.28 -3.93
C VAL A 40 1.46 9.52 -2.52
N ALA A 41 2.51 8.83 -2.11
CA ALA A 41 3.12 9.00 -0.79
C ALA A 41 3.65 10.44 -0.57
N LEU A 42 4.25 11.05 -1.60
CA LEU A 42 4.71 12.44 -1.52
C LEU A 42 3.56 13.44 -1.34
N ARG A 43 2.40 13.19 -1.94
CA ARG A 43 1.23 14.09 -1.89
C ARG A 43 0.33 13.81 -0.69
N ALA A 44 0.40 12.61 -0.13
CA ALA A 44 -0.39 12.18 1.02
C ALA A 44 0.50 11.67 2.16
N PRO A 45 1.27 12.52 2.84
CA PRO A 45 2.25 12.10 3.85
C PRO A 45 1.61 11.41 5.07
N ARG A 46 0.30 11.57 5.28
CA ARG A 46 -0.47 10.88 6.32
C ARG A 46 -1.17 9.62 5.81
N GLY A 47 -1.02 9.30 4.53
CA GLY A 47 -1.64 8.15 3.90
C GLY A 47 -0.78 6.90 4.02
N VAL A 48 -1.46 5.74 4.00
CA VAL A 48 -0.81 4.43 3.98
C VAL A 48 -1.39 3.64 2.80
N ILE A 49 -0.53 3.09 1.97
CA ILE A 49 -0.95 2.19 0.88
C ILE A 49 -1.59 0.94 1.50
N CYS A 50 -2.77 0.57 1.01
CA CYS A 50 -3.60 -0.45 1.63
C CYS A 50 -4.27 -1.37 0.62
N LEU A 51 -4.93 -2.41 1.12
CA LEU A 51 -5.78 -3.34 0.36
C LEU A 51 -5.08 -3.85 -0.92
N ILE A 52 -5.76 -3.80 -2.07
CA ILE A 52 -5.27 -4.37 -3.33
C ILE A 52 -3.92 -3.76 -3.75
N SER A 53 -3.68 -2.47 -3.49
CA SER A 53 -2.38 -1.86 -3.78
C SER A 53 -1.27 -2.38 -2.87
N ALA A 54 -1.56 -2.65 -1.59
CA ALA A 54 -0.61 -3.26 -0.69
C ALA A 54 -0.37 -4.74 -1.02
N LEU A 55 -1.41 -5.49 -1.40
CA LEU A 55 -1.26 -6.86 -1.91
C LEU A 55 -0.29 -6.90 -3.11
N ARG A 56 -0.46 -5.97 -4.06
CA ARG A 56 0.42 -5.88 -5.23
C ARG A 56 1.87 -5.55 -4.85
N VAL A 57 2.08 -4.70 -3.85
CA VAL A 57 3.42 -4.39 -3.32
C VAL A 57 4.09 -5.64 -2.73
N HIS A 58 3.33 -6.47 -2.03
CA HIS A 58 3.80 -7.70 -1.41
C HIS A 58 3.76 -8.93 -2.31
N GLU A 59 3.38 -8.74 -3.59
CA GLU A 59 3.27 -9.83 -4.58
C GLU A 59 2.35 -10.96 -4.11
N VAL A 60 1.22 -10.58 -3.47
CA VAL A 60 0.20 -11.50 -2.96
C VAL A 60 -1.09 -11.31 -3.73
N GLY A 61 -1.65 -12.38 -4.27
CA GLY A 61 -2.85 -12.38 -5.11
C GLY A 61 -2.58 -11.98 -6.56
N THR A 62 -3.60 -12.15 -7.37
CA THR A 62 -3.54 -11.90 -8.81
C THR A 62 -4.05 -10.51 -9.20
N GLN A 63 -4.53 -9.74 -8.24
CA GLN A 63 -5.16 -8.44 -8.47
C GLN A 63 -4.18 -7.38 -8.97
N SER A 64 -4.54 -6.71 -10.08
CA SER A 64 -3.78 -5.60 -10.64
C SER A 64 -4.64 -4.35 -10.68
N PRO A 65 -4.66 -3.53 -9.63
CA PRO A 65 -5.55 -2.38 -9.56
C PRO A 65 -5.08 -1.27 -10.51
N PHE A 66 -6.04 -0.67 -11.24
CA PHE A 66 -5.78 0.52 -12.06
C PHE A 66 -5.74 1.83 -11.24
N GLN A 67 -6.10 1.76 -9.96
CA GLN A 67 -6.13 2.87 -9.02
C GLN A 67 -5.34 2.53 -7.76
N VAL A 68 -4.82 3.55 -7.08
CA VAL A 68 -4.09 3.37 -5.82
C VAL A 68 -5.05 3.41 -4.64
N TRP A 69 -5.07 2.33 -3.87
CA TRP A 69 -5.83 2.23 -2.63
C TRP A 69 -5.03 2.86 -1.48
N LEU A 70 -5.59 3.93 -0.91
CA LEU A 70 -4.93 4.75 0.09
C LEU A 70 -5.79 4.88 1.34
N ALA A 71 -5.27 4.43 2.48
CA ALA A 71 -5.86 4.65 3.79
C ALA A 71 -5.53 6.07 4.28
N LEU A 72 -6.55 6.81 4.69
CA LEU A 72 -6.42 8.14 5.28
C LEU A 72 -7.24 8.23 6.57
N PRO A 73 -6.79 9.03 7.57
CA PRO A 73 -7.61 9.30 8.73
C PRO A 73 -8.90 10.03 8.36
N PRO A 74 -9.97 9.89 9.15
CA PRO A 74 -11.19 10.68 8.98
C PRO A 74 -10.87 12.18 8.97
N GLY A 75 -11.62 12.94 8.20
CA GLY A 75 -11.44 14.40 8.08
C GLY A 75 -10.23 14.86 7.25
N THR A 76 -9.33 13.96 6.86
CA THR A 76 -8.21 14.35 5.98
C THR A 76 -8.68 14.49 4.55
N THR A 77 -8.44 15.65 3.94
CA THR A 77 -8.73 15.87 2.51
C THR A 77 -7.79 15.03 1.65
N PRO A 78 -8.31 14.20 0.72
CA PRO A 78 -7.47 13.48 -0.23
C PRO A 78 -6.67 14.42 -1.11
N PRO A 79 -5.45 14.05 -1.54
CA PRO A 79 -4.69 14.86 -2.47
C PRO A 79 -5.41 14.94 -3.82
N ARG A 80 -5.40 16.13 -4.43
CA ARG A 80 -5.92 16.31 -5.79
C ARG A 80 -4.90 15.77 -6.79
N MET A 81 -5.25 14.67 -7.47
CA MET A 81 -4.42 14.02 -8.48
C MET A 81 -5.28 13.65 -9.68
N VAL A 82 -4.77 13.90 -10.87
CA VAL A 82 -5.39 13.40 -12.11
C VAL A 82 -4.98 11.94 -12.32
N TYR A 83 -3.72 11.64 -12.06
CA TYR A 83 -3.14 10.30 -12.17
C TYR A 83 -2.07 10.09 -11.07
N PRO A 84 -1.98 8.89 -10.47
CA PRO A 84 -2.93 7.78 -10.61
C PRO A 84 -4.30 8.10 -9.96
N PRO A 85 -5.39 7.46 -10.41
CA PRO A 85 -6.67 7.55 -9.69
C PRO A 85 -6.53 7.01 -8.28
N LEU A 86 -7.22 7.62 -7.31
CA LEU A 86 -7.16 7.21 -5.91
C LEU A 86 -8.47 6.56 -5.47
N ARG A 87 -8.35 5.48 -4.73
CA ARG A 87 -9.46 4.89 -3.97
C ARG A 87 -9.20 5.08 -2.48
N ILE A 88 -9.94 5.99 -1.88
CA ILE A 88 -9.73 6.36 -0.47
C ILE A 88 -10.50 5.40 0.45
N VAL A 89 -9.79 4.94 1.47
CA VAL A 89 -10.35 4.14 2.57
C VAL A 89 -10.12 4.89 3.87
N ARG A 90 -11.17 5.06 4.67
CA ARG A 90 -11.06 5.73 5.96
C ARG A 90 -10.76 4.73 7.06
N MET A 91 -9.64 4.95 7.75
CA MET A 91 -9.19 4.15 8.88
C MET A 91 -8.77 5.09 10.02
N SER A 92 -8.93 4.64 11.27
CA SER A 92 -8.60 5.43 12.46
C SER A 92 -8.00 4.55 13.57
N GLY A 93 -7.37 5.19 14.54
CA GLY A 93 -6.76 4.52 15.68
C GLY A 93 -5.77 3.44 15.28
N THR A 94 -5.75 2.34 16.02
CA THR A 94 -4.85 1.20 15.77
C THR A 94 -5.02 0.58 14.39
N SER A 95 -6.20 0.66 13.79
CA SER A 95 -6.46 0.17 12.42
C SER A 95 -5.65 0.94 11.36
N LEU A 96 -5.28 2.21 11.63
CA LEU A 96 -4.47 3.02 10.72
C LEU A 96 -2.97 2.98 11.07
N THR A 97 -2.64 2.83 12.36
CA THR A 97 -1.25 3.00 12.81
C THR A 97 -0.47 1.70 12.96
N GLU A 98 -1.16 0.58 13.20
CA GLU A 98 -0.50 -0.71 13.35
C GLU A 98 -0.23 -1.37 11.99
N GLY A 99 0.90 -2.08 11.92
CA GLY A 99 1.28 -2.84 10.73
C GLY A 99 1.79 -2.01 9.57
N VAL A 100 2.13 -0.74 9.79
CA VAL A 100 2.74 0.12 8.77
C VAL A 100 4.22 -0.23 8.62
N GLU A 101 4.62 -0.53 7.40
CA GLU A 101 6.02 -0.67 6.97
C GLU A 101 6.38 0.50 6.04
N ARG A 102 7.67 0.77 5.92
CA ARG A 102 8.21 1.76 4.98
C ARG A 102 9.05 1.06 3.95
N ILE A 103 8.58 1.06 2.73
CA ILE A 103 9.35 0.55 1.59
C ILE A 103 9.95 1.71 0.81
N ARG A 104 11.04 1.47 0.08
CA ARG A 104 11.67 2.49 -0.74
C ARG A 104 11.39 2.22 -2.21
N ILE A 105 10.70 3.16 -2.86
CA ILE A 105 10.39 3.15 -4.29
C ILE A 105 10.99 4.39 -4.92
N ASP A 106 11.87 4.24 -5.91
CA ASP A 106 12.57 5.34 -6.60
C ASP A 106 13.19 6.35 -5.60
N GLY A 107 13.75 5.86 -4.48
CA GLY A 107 14.35 6.69 -3.44
C GLY A 107 13.37 7.38 -2.48
N ILE A 108 12.07 7.18 -2.64
CA ILE A 108 11.01 7.73 -1.80
C ILE A 108 10.54 6.67 -0.80
N GLU A 109 10.41 7.06 0.47
CA GLU A 109 9.79 6.20 1.48
C GLU A 109 8.26 6.21 1.31
N VAL A 110 7.70 5.03 1.10
CA VAL A 110 6.27 4.79 0.89
C VAL A 110 5.73 3.98 2.06
N PRO A 111 4.83 4.56 2.87
CA PRO A 111 4.14 3.81 3.91
C PRO A 111 3.16 2.82 3.29
N VAL A 112 3.25 1.56 3.68
CA VAL A 112 2.38 0.46 3.23
C VAL A 112 2.03 -0.43 4.41
N PHE A 113 0.83 -0.99 4.46
CA PHE A 113 0.53 -2.01 5.46
C PHE A 113 1.25 -3.33 5.13
N ASN A 114 1.80 -3.99 6.15
CA ASN A 114 2.42 -5.30 5.99
C ASN A 114 1.40 -6.37 5.54
N THR A 115 1.88 -7.49 5.06
CA THR A 115 1.05 -8.53 4.45
C THR A 115 -0.04 -9.04 5.39
N ALA A 116 0.29 -9.37 6.65
CA ALA A 116 -0.70 -9.89 7.60
C ALA A 116 -1.80 -8.87 7.93
N LYS A 117 -1.43 -7.58 8.08
CA LYS A 117 -2.38 -6.49 8.27
C LYS A 117 -3.26 -6.30 7.04
N THR A 118 -2.66 -6.32 5.86
CA THR A 118 -3.37 -6.19 4.57
C THR A 118 -4.38 -7.30 4.37
N ILE A 119 -4.05 -8.55 4.69
CA ILE A 119 -5.00 -9.67 4.65
C ILE A 119 -6.20 -9.40 5.56
N ALA A 120 -5.97 -9.01 6.82
CA ALA A 120 -7.06 -8.69 7.75
C ALA A 120 -7.90 -7.48 7.28
N ASP A 121 -7.29 -6.49 6.65
CA ASP A 121 -8.00 -5.38 6.03
C ASP A 121 -8.88 -5.84 4.85
N CYS A 122 -8.42 -6.78 4.05
CA CYS A 122 -9.22 -7.36 2.97
C CYS A 122 -10.50 -8.03 3.51
N PHE A 123 -10.42 -8.74 4.63
CA PHE A 123 -11.64 -9.27 5.28
C PHE A 123 -12.54 -8.16 5.83
N LYS A 124 -11.98 -7.10 6.39
CA LYS A 124 -12.75 -5.93 6.86
C LYS A 124 -13.49 -5.24 5.71
N PHE A 125 -12.85 -5.10 4.59
CA PHE A 125 -13.39 -4.39 3.42
C PHE A 125 -13.90 -5.34 2.32
N ARG A 126 -14.18 -6.61 2.64
CA ARG A 126 -14.65 -7.63 1.68
C ARG A 126 -15.88 -7.21 0.87
N ASN A 127 -16.74 -6.38 1.44
CA ASN A 127 -17.91 -5.84 0.72
C ASN A 127 -17.53 -4.82 -0.37
N LYS A 128 -16.29 -4.29 -0.35
CA LYS A 128 -15.78 -3.34 -1.36
C LYS A 128 -14.90 -3.99 -2.40
N ILE A 129 -14.19 -5.05 -2.03
CA ILE A 129 -13.18 -5.70 -2.88
C ILE A 129 -13.53 -7.14 -3.27
N GLY A 130 -14.56 -7.72 -2.67
CA GLY A 130 -14.92 -9.13 -2.81
C GLY A 130 -14.31 -10.02 -1.71
N LEU A 131 -15.08 -11.01 -1.27
CA LEU A 131 -14.58 -12.00 -0.31
C LEU A 131 -13.50 -12.89 -0.94
N GLU A 132 -13.63 -13.18 -2.22
CA GLU A 132 -12.69 -14.00 -3.00
C GLU A 132 -11.28 -13.42 -2.95
N VAL A 133 -11.14 -12.09 -3.07
CA VAL A 133 -9.84 -11.38 -2.97
C VAL A 133 -9.25 -11.56 -1.57
N ALA A 134 -10.07 -11.48 -0.52
CA ALA A 134 -9.60 -11.68 0.85
C ALA A 134 -9.14 -13.13 1.09
N LEU A 135 -9.87 -14.11 0.53
CA LEU A 135 -9.52 -15.54 0.63
C LEU A 135 -8.28 -15.89 -0.18
N GLU A 136 -8.15 -15.35 -1.39
CA GLU A 136 -6.95 -15.49 -2.21
C GLU A 136 -5.72 -14.94 -1.46
N ALA A 137 -5.82 -13.71 -0.94
CA ALA A 137 -4.77 -13.07 -0.17
C ALA A 137 -4.36 -13.89 1.08
N LEU A 138 -5.34 -14.45 1.78
CA LEU A 138 -5.06 -15.29 2.94
C LEU A 138 -4.33 -16.59 2.55
N ARG A 139 -4.84 -17.31 1.55
CA ARG A 139 -4.24 -18.58 1.08
C ARG A 139 -2.82 -18.38 0.58
N GLU A 140 -2.62 -17.37 -0.25
CA GLU A 140 -1.32 -17.09 -0.85
C GLU A 140 -0.33 -16.56 0.18
N GLY A 141 -0.74 -15.57 0.99
CA GLY A 141 0.09 -15.04 2.06
C GLY A 141 0.52 -16.10 3.07
N TRP A 142 -0.36 -17.09 3.36
CA TRP A 142 -0.02 -18.23 4.22
C TRP A 142 0.89 -19.24 3.53
N ARG A 143 0.63 -19.58 2.27
CA ARG A 143 1.48 -20.49 1.49
C ARG A 143 2.90 -19.95 1.39
N GLU A 144 3.05 -18.66 1.11
CA GLU A 144 4.33 -17.97 0.96
C GLU A 144 4.82 -17.32 2.27
N ARG A 145 4.38 -17.84 3.45
CA ARG A 145 4.61 -17.19 4.75
C ARG A 145 6.08 -16.95 5.10
N LYS A 146 7.01 -17.69 4.53
CA LYS A 146 8.46 -17.46 4.72
C LYS A 146 8.88 -16.12 4.07
N ALA A 147 8.40 -15.84 2.86
CA ALA A 147 8.69 -14.60 2.14
C ALA A 147 7.85 -13.43 2.67
N THR A 148 6.55 -13.64 2.89
CA THR A 148 5.60 -12.62 3.34
C THR A 148 5.69 -12.31 4.83
N LYS A 149 6.42 -13.12 5.61
CA LYS A 149 6.51 -13.04 7.08
C LYS A 149 5.16 -13.13 7.80
N VAL A 150 4.16 -13.73 7.15
CA VAL A 150 2.84 -13.95 7.74
C VAL A 150 2.92 -15.05 8.79
N THR A 151 2.35 -14.77 9.96
CA THR A 151 2.23 -15.76 11.05
C THR A 151 0.78 -15.82 11.53
N MET A 152 0.36 -16.98 12.06
CA MET A 152 -0.98 -17.13 12.62
C MET A 152 -1.24 -16.11 13.74
N ARG A 153 -0.23 -15.85 14.58
CA ARG A 153 -0.30 -14.82 15.63
C ARG A 153 -0.56 -13.43 15.07
N ALA A 154 0.11 -13.07 13.98
CA ALA A 154 -0.07 -11.76 13.33
C ALA A 154 -1.47 -11.64 12.71
N LEU A 155 -1.95 -12.69 12.03
CA LEU A 155 -3.30 -12.73 11.47
C LEU A 155 -4.37 -12.53 12.55
N TRP A 156 -4.29 -13.26 13.67
CA TRP A 156 -5.21 -13.08 14.80
C TRP A 156 -5.12 -11.69 15.43
N ARG A 157 -3.91 -11.15 15.59
CA ARG A 157 -3.72 -9.78 16.11
C ARG A 157 -4.46 -8.77 15.25
N TYR A 158 -4.25 -8.79 13.93
CA TYR A 158 -4.89 -7.81 13.04
C TYR A 158 -6.37 -8.09 12.80
N ALA A 159 -6.82 -9.34 12.89
CA ALA A 159 -8.24 -9.68 12.92
C ALA A 159 -8.95 -9.02 14.12
N LYS A 160 -8.29 -8.99 15.30
CA LYS A 160 -8.79 -8.29 16.51
C LYS A 160 -8.78 -6.78 16.32
N VAL A 161 -7.68 -6.18 15.84
CA VAL A 161 -7.55 -4.74 15.55
C VAL A 161 -8.66 -4.27 14.61
N ASN A 162 -8.97 -5.05 13.61
CA ASN A 162 -9.99 -4.76 12.59
C ASN A 162 -11.41 -5.16 13.00
N ARG A 163 -11.59 -5.85 14.13
CA ARG A 163 -12.87 -6.41 14.61
C ARG A 163 -13.51 -7.39 13.62
N VAL A 164 -12.67 -8.18 12.95
CA VAL A 164 -13.10 -9.20 11.98
C VAL A 164 -12.75 -10.63 12.42
N GLY A 165 -12.41 -10.83 13.68
CA GLY A 165 -12.04 -12.14 14.22
C GLY A 165 -13.07 -13.23 13.94
N ASN A 166 -14.35 -12.96 14.16
CA ASN A 166 -15.42 -13.93 13.89
C ASN A 166 -15.55 -14.25 12.39
N VAL A 167 -15.27 -13.29 11.52
CA VAL A 167 -15.32 -13.49 10.07
C VAL A 167 -14.12 -14.33 9.59
N MET A 168 -12.93 -14.07 10.15
CA MET A 168 -11.71 -14.76 9.75
C MET A 168 -11.56 -16.16 10.39
N ARG A 169 -12.16 -16.36 11.56
CA ARG A 169 -12.02 -17.60 12.36
C ARG A 169 -12.15 -18.88 11.55
N PRO A 170 -13.26 -19.15 10.81
CA PRO A 170 -13.43 -20.42 10.11
C PRO A 170 -12.33 -20.66 9.06
N TYR A 171 -11.80 -19.63 8.48
CA TYR A 171 -10.73 -19.73 7.49
C TYR A 171 -9.37 -19.95 8.14
N LEU A 172 -9.11 -19.32 9.29
CA LEU A 172 -7.84 -19.50 10.02
C LEU A 172 -7.75 -20.87 10.69
N GLU A 173 -8.85 -21.36 11.26
CA GLU A 173 -8.91 -22.68 11.89
C GLU A 173 -8.76 -23.82 10.85
N GLY A 174 -9.23 -23.61 9.62
CA GLY A 174 -9.08 -24.58 8.53
C GLY A 174 -7.68 -24.61 7.89
N MET A 175 -6.74 -23.77 8.35
CA MET A 175 -5.36 -23.70 7.84
C MET A 175 -4.34 -24.40 8.76
N VAL A 176 -4.75 -24.86 9.91
CA VAL A 176 -3.89 -25.52 10.93
C VAL A 176 -3.84 -27.02 10.74
#